data_503bc53ede4acf7ccf18ccddd0db461f
#
_entry.id   503bc53ede4acf7ccf18ccddd0db461f
#
_cell.length_a   1.000
_cell.length_b   1.000
_cell.length_c   1.000
_cell.angle_alpha   90.00
_cell.angle_beta   90.00
_cell.angle_gamma   90.00
#
_symmetry.space_group_name_H-M   'P 1'
#
loop_
_entity.id
_entity.type
_entity.pdbx_description
1 polymer ?
#
loop_
_entity_poly.entity_id
_entity_poly.type
_entity_poly.pdbx_seq_one_letter_code
_entity_poly.pdbx_strand_id
1 'polypeptide(L)' 'MKPEEREDCFGDVAQRKGYISWPQLREALEIQIEKTIEGEVRFIGEILYDLNFITKLQIRDVLESMDKGATKE' A
#
# COMPACT_ATOMS: atom_id res chain seq x y z
N MET A 1 20.00 -6.72 -2.42
CA MET A 1 19.52 -6.67 -2.32
C MET A 1 18.57 -6.89 -2.77
N LYS A 2 18.20 -7.03 -2.46
CA LYS A 2 17.24 -7.37 -2.94
C LYS A 2 16.15 -6.53 -2.95
N PRO A 3 15.57 -6.33 -3.92
CA PRO A 3 14.54 -5.41 -4.06
C PRO A 3 13.39 -5.86 -3.24
N GLU A 4 13.31 -7.08 -3.05
CA GLU A 4 12.23 -7.50 -2.39
C GLU A 4 12.15 -6.96 -1.05
N GLU A 5 13.16 -6.40 -0.58
CA GLU A 5 13.05 -5.87 0.62
C GLU A 5 12.19 -4.76 0.65
N ARG A 6 12.16 -4.05 -0.40
CA ARG A 6 11.41 -2.95 -0.45
C ARG A 6 10.08 -3.30 -0.74
N GLU A 7 9.81 -4.45 -0.95
CA GLU A 7 8.57 -4.76 -1.25
C GLU A 7 7.71 -4.75 -0.09
N ASP A 8 8.19 -4.51 1.06
CA ASP A 8 7.35 -4.31 2.14
C ASP A 8 6.73 -3.05 1.87
N CYS A 9 5.90 -3.01 0.91
CA CYS A 9 5.32 -1.81 0.55
C CYS A 9 4.03 -1.66 1.31
N PHE A 10 3.40 -0.54 1.10
CA PHE A 10 2.23 -0.16 1.85
C PHE A 10 1.16 -1.26 1.84
N GLY A 11 0.85 -1.79 0.67
CA GLY A 11 -0.22 -2.77 0.58
C GLY A 11 0.06 -4.02 1.37
N ASP A 12 1.30 -4.45 1.34
CA ASP A 12 1.68 -5.65 2.04
C ASP A 12 1.56 -5.46 3.54
N VAL A 13 2.00 -4.33 4.06
CA VAL A 13 1.92 -4.05 5.47
C VAL A 13 0.46 -3.91 5.90
N ALA A 14 -0.35 -3.21 5.11
CA ALA A 14 -1.75 -3.02 5.43
C ALA A 14 -2.48 -4.36 5.50
N GLN A 15 -2.13 -5.27 4.60
CA GLN A 15 -2.76 -6.56 4.59
C GLN A 15 -2.35 -7.36 5.82
N ARG A 16 -1.08 -7.31 6.20
CA ARG A 16 -0.63 -8.03 7.36
C ARG A 16 -1.26 -7.50 8.64
N LYS A 17 -1.57 -6.22 8.69
CA LYS A 17 -2.21 -5.65 9.85
C LYS A 17 -3.71 -5.93 9.87
N GLY A 18 -4.23 -6.52 8.81
CA GLY A 18 -5.65 -6.85 8.76
C GLY A 18 -6.53 -5.70 8.33
N TYR A 19 -5.97 -4.63 7.81
CA TYR A 19 -6.77 -3.48 7.40
C TYR A 19 -7.42 -3.71 6.04
N ILE A 20 -6.84 -4.54 5.20
CA ILE A 20 -7.40 -4.86 3.90
C ILE A 20 -7.22 -6.34 3.63
N SER A 21 -8.01 -6.87 2.73
CA SER A 21 -7.90 -8.27 2.37
C SER A 21 -7.09 -8.38 1.08
N TRP A 22 -6.70 -9.58 0.75
CA TRP A 22 -5.95 -9.81 -0.47
C TRP A 22 -6.73 -9.40 -1.71
N PRO A 23 -8.04 -9.75 -1.83
CA PRO A 23 -8.80 -9.32 -3.00
C PRO A 23 -8.87 -7.80 -3.11
N GLN A 24 -8.95 -7.10 -1.97
CA GLN A 24 -9.00 -5.65 -2.00
C GLN A 24 -7.67 -5.07 -2.47
N LEU A 25 -6.57 -5.64 -2.00
CA LEU A 25 -5.26 -5.19 -2.42
C LEU A 25 -5.08 -5.44 -3.91
N ARG A 26 -5.52 -6.59 -4.38
CA ARG A 26 -5.37 -6.93 -5.78
C ARG A 26 -6.14 -5.96 -6.66
N GLU A 27 -7.35 -5.59 -6.24
CA GLU A 27 -8.14 -4.66 -7.03
C GLU A 27 -7.43 -3.32 -7.12
N ALA A 28 -6.85 -2.86 -6.00
CA ALA A 28 -6.15 -1.60 -6.00
C ALA A 28 -4.90 -1.65 -6.88
N LEU A 29 -4.21 -2.79 -6.88
CA LEU A 29 -3.03 -2.93 -7.71
C LEU A 29 -3.38 -2.88 -9.19
N GLU A 30 -4.52 -3.45 -9.57
CA GLU A 30 -4.93 -3.42 -10.95
C GLU A 30 -5.24 -1.99 -11.37
N ILE A 31 -5.87 -1.21 -10.50
CA ILE A 31 -6.16 0.17 -10.80
C ILE A 31 -4.85 0.95 -10.91
N GLN A 32 -3.89 0.66 -10.04
CA GLN A 32 -2.62 1.36 -10.09
C GLN A 32 -1.92 1.11 -11.41
N ILE A 33 -1.97 -0.11 -11.90
CA ILE A 33 -1.34 -0.43 -13.17
C ILE A 33 -2.02 0.33 -14.29
N GLU A 34 -3.34 0.39 -14.29
CA GLU A 34 -4.07 1.11 -15.32
C GLU A 34 -3.71 2.59 -15.31
N LYS A 35 -3.61 3.18 -14.11
CA LYS A 35 -3.26 4.59 -14.03
C LYS A 35 -1.85 4.82 -14.52
N THR A 36 -0.94 3.93 -14.19
CA THR A 36 0.42 4.07 -14.65
C THR A 36 0.51 4.01 -16.17
N ILE A 37 -0.27 3.13 -16.78
CA ILE A 37 -0.27 3.03 -18.23
C ILE A 37 -0.79 4.32 -18.83
N GLU A 38 -1.72 4.98 -18.16
CA GLU A 38 -2.26 6.24 -18.65
C GLU A 38 -1.33 7.40 -18.35
N GLY A 39 -0.24 7.16 -17.67
CA GLY A 39 0.73 8.21 -17.37
C GLY A 39 0.48 8.88 -16.03
N GLU A 40 -0.39 8.33 -15.21
CA GLU A 40 -0.70 8.93 -13.94
C GLU A 40 -0.14 8.10 -12.82
N VAL A 41 0.70 8.67 -11.98
CA VAL A 41 1.31 7.95 -10.89
C VAL A 41 0.45 8.11 -9.64
N ARG A 42 -0.02 7.01 -9.09
CA ARG A 42 -0.83 7.03 -7.87
C ARG A 42 -0.25 6.04 -6.89
N PHE A 43 -0.27 6.40 -5.61
CA PHE A 43 0.22 5.50 -4.58
C PHE A 43 -0.88 4.53 -4.21
N ILE A 44 -0.50 3.30 -3.88
CA ILE A 44 -1.49 2.28 -3.58
C ILE A 44 -2.35 2.66 -2.40
N GLY A 45 -1.80 3.36 -1.41
CA GLY A 45 -2.58 3.81 -0.27
C GLY A 45 -3.67 4.78 -0.67
N GLU A 46 -3.40 5.65 -1.65
CA GLU A 46 -4.39 6.58 -2.12
C GLU A 46 -5.52 5.85 -2.81
N ILE A 47 -5.18 4.85 -3.60
CA ILE A 47 -6.20 4.10 -4.31
C ILE A 47 -7.07 3.33 -3.33
N LEU A 48 -6.45 2.71 -2.32
CA LEU A 48 -7.21 1.98 -1.33
C LEU A 48 -8.14 2.92 -0.57
N TYR A 49 -7.68 4.13 -0.31
CA TYR A 49 -8.51 5.10 0.40
C TYR A 49 -9.68 5.53 -0.48
N ASP A 50 -9.42 5.77 -1.76
CA ASP A 50 -10.47 6.19 -2.67
C ASP A 50 -11.53 5.11 -2.83
N LEU A 51 -11.13 3.84 -2.71
CA LEU A 51 -12.08 2.75 -2.82
C LEU A 51 -12.77 2.48 -1.49
N ASN A 52 -12.42 3.25 -0.45
CA ASN A 52 -12.98 3.08 0.88
C ASN A 52 -12.60 1.76 1.52
N PHE A 53 -11.46 1.21 1.13
CA PHE A 53 -10.99 -0.02 1.73
C PHE A 53 -10.14 0.25 2.96
N ILE A 54 -9.67 1.48 3.13
CA ILE A 54 -8.80 1.80 4.24
C ILE A 54 -9.10 3.22 4.70
N THR A 55 -8.87 3.54 5.95
CA THR A 55 -9.15 4.87 6.47
C THR A 55 -7.86 5.67 6.59
N LYS A 56 -7.98 6.97 6.81
CA LYS A 56 -6.82 7.81 6.95
C LYS A 56 -5.99 7.41 8.16
N LEU A 57 -6.64 7.04 9.25
CA LEU A 57 -5.90 6.63 10.44
C LEU A 57 -5.14 5.34 10.18
N GLN A 58 -5.73 4.44 9.41
CA GLN A 58 -5.06 3.20 9.09
C GLN A 58 -3.88 3.45 8.17
N ILE A 59 -4.03 4.39 7.22
CA ILE A 59 -2.93 4.75 6.35
C ILE A 59 -1.78 5.28 7.19
N ARG A 60 -2.07 6.15 8.15
CA ARG A 60 -1.04 6.71 8.98
C ARG A 60 -0.34 5.62 9.77
N ASP A 61 -1.10 4.68 10.30
CA ASP A 61 -0.52 3.60 11.08
C ASP A 61 0.41 2.75 10.21
N VAL A 62 0.01 2.47 8.99
CA VAL A 62 0.84 1.67 8.09
C VAL A 62 2.13 2.43 7.77
N LEU A 63 2.01 3.72 7.49
CA LEU A 63 3.20 4.49 7.14
C LEU A 63 4.15 4.58 8.31
N GLU A 64 3.63 4.71 9.53
CA GLU A 64 4.48 4.76 10.69
C GLU A 64 5.18 3.42 10.90
N SER A 65 4.49 2.32 10.63
CA SER A 65 5.11 1.01 10.76
C SER A 65 6.23 0.84 9.74
N MET A 66 6.00 1.32 8.53
CA MET A 66 7.02 1.19 7.51
C MET A 66 8.22 2.05 7.85
N ASP A 67 7.98 3.24 8.39
CA ASP A 67 9.07 4.12 8.75
C ASP A 67 9.89 3.51 9.87
N LYS A 68 9.25 2.91 10.85
CA LYS A 68 9.98 2.28 11.91
C LYS A 68 10.81 1.14 11.38
N GLY A 69 10.27 0.37 10.49
CA GLY A 69 11.03 -0.71 9.92
C GLY A 69 12.24 -0.21 9.19
N ALA A 70 12.09 0.90 8.51
CA ALA A 70 13.20 1.44 7.78
C ALA A 70 14.29 1.97 8.70
N THR A 71 13.90 2.58 9.78
CA THR A 71 14.92 3.10 10.62
C THR A 71 15.59 2.05 11.41
N LYS A 72 14.99 0.95 11.56
CA LYS A 72 15.58 -0.01 12.25
C LYS A 72 16.81 -0.43 11.83
N GLU A 73 17.18 -0.45 10.99
CA GLU A 73 18.40 -0.80 10.54
C GLU A 73 19.17 -0.62 10.86
#